data_9866527cbe123b85a41efde98aef261d
#
_entry.id   9866527cbe123b85a41efde98aef261d
#
_cell.length_a   1.000
_cell.length_b   1.000
_cell.length_c   1.000
_cell.angle_alpha   90.00
_cell.angle_beta   90.00
_cell.angle_gamma   90.00
#
_symmetry.space_group_name_H-M   'P 1'
#
loop_
_entity.id
_entity.type
_entity.pdbx_description
1 polymer ?
#
loop_
_entity_poly.entity_id
_entity_poly.type
_entity_poly.pdbx_seq_one_letter_code
_entity_poly.pdbx_strand_id
1 'polypeptide(L)'
;MTQATQIRRIGFDMDGVLLYNPSRIFRALISRSKQAHLFPRKELEFYHPNTNLEKLLWVLVHQSSFKMADGFSDLENFAHNNQVELNIVSARFSCLQADTRKWLKRLNRQQIFTSCNFNDLDEQPHLFKARMIDELKLDYFVEDNFDVVHYLATVQAKTEIWWLSNILDQHIAYPHKFVNFKEVVAALSQNK
;
A
#
# COMPACT_ATOMS: atom_id res chain seq x y z
N MET A 1 33.20 18.06 8.37
CA MET A 1 31.75 18.18 8.64
C MET A 1 31.12 16.90 8.09
N THR A 2 30.79 15.95 8.96
CA THR A 2 30.08 14.72 8.59
C THR A 2 28.65 15.11 8.24
N GLN A 3 28.27 14.98 6.97
CA GLN A 3 26.87 15.08 6.58
C GLN A 3 26.10 14.00 7.38
N ALA A 4 25.16 14.44 8.22
CA ALA A 4 24.24 13.53 8.86
C ALA A 4 23.51 12.78 7.75
N THR A 5 23.71 11.47 7.65
CA THR A 5 23.01 10.62 6.69
C THR A 5 21.51 10.71 7.01
N GLN A 6 20.73 11.33 6.13
CA GLN A 6 19.30 11.47 6.34
C GLN A 6 18.68 10.07 6.31
N ILE A 7 18.00 9.69 7.40
CA ILE A 7 17.31 8.42 7.49
C ILE A 7 16.11 8.44 6.51
N ARG A 8 16.07 7.52 5.57
CA ARG A 8 14.96 7.39 4.62
C ARG A 8 13.76 6.71 5.29
N ARG A 9 12.59 7.32 5.13
CA ARG A 9 11.30 6.83 5.65
C ARG A 9 10.46 6.28 4.52
N ILE A 10 10.17 4.99 4.56
CA ILE A 10 9.51 4.26 3.48
C ILE A 10 8.22 3.66 4.04
N GLY A 11 7.10 3.97 3.40
CA GLY A 11 5.79 3.41 3.71
C GLY A 11 5.36 2.37 2.69
N PHE A 12 4.67 1.35 3.16
CA PHE A 12 4.11 0.29 2.33
C PHE A 12 2.64 0.08 2.64
N ASP A 13 1.79 0.00 1.61
CA ASP A 13 0.50 -0.64 1.79
C ASP A 13 0.67 -2.12 2.13
N MET A 14 -0.33 -2.70 2.77
CA MET A 14 -0.29 -4.09 3.18
C MET A 14 -0.83 -5.02 2.09
N ASP A 15 -2.08 -4.79 1.65
CA ASP A 15 -2.75 -5.66 0.69
C ASP A 15 -2.31 -5.38 -0.74
N GLY A 16 -1.77 -6.40 -1.39
CA GLY A 16 -1.30 -6.27 -2.76
C GLY A 16 0.13 -5.73 -2.89
N VAL A 17 0.73 -5.23 -1.81
CA VAL A 17 2.14 -4.81 -1.74
C VAL A 17 2.94 -5.80 -0.90
N LEU A 18 2.73 -5.84 0.41
CA LEU A 18 3.43 -6.77 1.31
C LEU A 18 2.78 -8.16 1.37
N LEU A 19 1.48 -8.23 1.07
CA LEU A 19 0.71 -9.47 0.99
C LEU A 19 0.24 -9.71 -0.44
N TYR A 20 0.40 -10.95 -0.91
CA TYR A 20 -0.22 -11.36 -2.15
C TYR A 20 -1.75 -11.41 -1.97
N ASN A 21 -2.45 -10.59 -2.73
CA ASN A 21 -3.90 -10.53 -2.72
C ASN A 21 -4.43 -10.77 -4.15
N PRO A 22 -5.01 -11.95 -4.45
CA PRO A 22 -5.55 -12.25 -5.78
C PRO A 22 -6.72 -11.36 -6.16
N SER A 23 -7.43 -10.75 -5.20
CA SER A 23 -8.53 -9.83 -5.48
C SER A 23 -8.09 -8.52 -6.18
N ARG A 24 -6.77 -8.23 -6.24
CA ARG A 24 -6.21 -7.12 -7.05
C ARG A 24 -6.66 -7.16 -8.50
N ILE A 25 -6.73 -8.35 -9.09
CA ILE A 25 -7.12 -8.54 -10.49
C ILE A 25 -8.57 -8.08 -10.70
N PHE A 26 -9.46 -8.38 -9.76
CA PHE A 26 -10.86 -7.96 -9.84
C PHE A 26 -11.03 -6.45 -9.67
N ARG A 27 -10.20 -5.80 -8.84
CA ARG A 27 -10.21 -4.33 -8.70
C ARG A 27 -9.93 -3.63 -10.02
N ALA A 28 -8.97 -4.11 -10.79
CA ALA A 28 -8.65 -3.57 -12.11
C ALA A 28 -9.82 -3.69 -13.10
N LEU A 29 -10.57 -4.80 -13.08
CA LEU A 29 -11.77 -4.98 -13.89
C LEU A 29 -12.88 -3.99 -13.50
N ILE A 30 -13.09 -3.79 -12.20
CA ILE A 30 -14.08 -2.85 -11.67
C ILE A 30 -13.67 -1.40 -11.99
N SER A 31 -12.40 -1.05 -11.86
CA SER A 31 -11.88 0.27 -12.22
C SER A 31 -12.05 0.57 -13.70
N ARG A 32 -11.77 -0.41 -14.58
CA ARG A 32 -12.01 -0.28 -16.04
C ARG A 32 -13.48 -0.06 -16.40
N SER A 33 -14.40 -0.78 -15.76
CA SER A 33 -15.84 -0.58 -16.00
C SER A 33 -16.30 0.82 -15.59
N LYS A 34 -15.63 1.42 -14.60
CA LYS A 34 -15.88 2.78 -14.11
C LYS A 34 -15.21 3.87 -14.95
N GLN A 35 -14.07 3.59 -15.58
CA GLN A 35 -13.40 4.49 -16.52
C GLN A 35 -14.12 4.57 -17.89
N ALA A 36 -14.95 3.60 -18.23
CA ALA A 36 -15.78 3.58 -19.45
C ALA A 36 -16.97 4.56 -19.40
N HIS A 37 -16.78 5.75 -18.83
CA HIS A 37 -17.60 6.98 -18.97
C HIS A 37 -19.13 6.89 -18.73
N LEU A 38 -19.59 5.96 -17.90
CA LEU A 38 -21.03 5.96 -17.59
C LEU A 38 -21.44 6.90 -16.46
N PHE A 39 -20.49 7.44 -15.64
CA PHE A 39 -20.79 8.41 -14.59
C PHE A 39 -19.62 9.36 -14.34
N PRO A 40 -19.79 10.69 -14.40
CA PRO A 40 -18.77 11.65 -13.99
C PRO A 40 -18.57 11.57 -12.46
N ARG A 41 -17.39 11.13 -12.00
CA ARG A 41 -17.04 11.18 -10.58
C ARG A 41 -16.60 12.59 -10.23
N LYS A 42 -17.28 13.19 -9.27
CA LYS A 42 -16.83 14.45 -8.66
C LYS A 42 -15.73 14.21 -7.60
N GLU A 43 -15.74 13.04 -6.92
CA GLU A 43 -14.81 12.71 -5.84
C GLU A 43 -14.45 11.22 -5.85
N LEU A 44 -13.24 10.89 -5.37
CA LEU A 44 -12.81 9.51 -5.18
C LEU A 44 -13.45 8.96 -3.91
N GLU A 45 -14.32 7.96 -4.06
CA GLU A 45 -15.02 7.33 -2.95
C GLU A 45 -14.87 5.81 -3.03
N PHE A 46 -14.48 5.19 -1.92
CA PHE A 46 -14.37 3.75 -1.76
C PHE A 46 -15.58 3.21 -1.00
N TYR A 47 -16.05 2.05 -1.44
CA TYR A 47 -17.17 1.37 -0.80
C TYR A 47 -16.81 0.99 0.64
N HIS A 48 -17.68 1.36 1.59
CA HIS A 48 -17.59 0.99 2.99
C HIS A 48 -18.71 -0.01 3.33
N PRO A 49 -18.39 -1.20 3.92
CA PRO A 49 -19.40 -2.18 4.29
C PRO A 49 -20.19 -1.68 5.52
N ASN A 50 -21.50 -1.47 5.37
CA ASN A 50 -22.36 -0.92 6.41
C ASN A 50 -23.15 -1.99 7.17
N THR A 51 -23.58 -3.06 6.48
CA THR A 51 -24.35 -4.14 7.09
C THR A 51 -23.46 -5.27 7.59
N ASN A 52 -23.95 -6.08 8.53
CA ASN A 52 -23.23 -7.24 9.05
C ASN A 52 -22.89 -8.27 7.94
N LEU A 53 -23.79 -8.45 6.97
CA LEU A 53 -23.57 -9.35 5.84
C LEU A 53 -22.44 -8.82 4.94
N GLU A 54 -22.44 -7.52 4.62
CA GLU A 54 -21.38 -6.89 3.85
C GLU A 54 -20.03 -6.97 4.57
N LYS A 55 -19.99 -6.73 5.87
CA LYS A 55 -18.78 -6.89 6.69
C LYS A 55 -18.26 -8.32 6.64
N LEU A 56 -19.14 -9.32 6.74
CA LEU A 56 -18.75 -10.73 6.62
C LEU A 56 -18.18 -11.05 5.23
N LEU A 57 -18.84 -10.62 4.18
CA LEU A 57 -18.34 -10.80 2.80
C LEU A 57 -17.00 -10.07 2.58
N TRP A 58 -16.87 -8.88 3.16
CA TRP A 58 -15.62 -8.11 3.10
C TRP A 58 -14.46 -8.84 3.80
N VAL A 59 -14.72 -9.42 4.96
CA VAL A 59 -13.75 -10.28 5.67
C VAL A 59 -13.35 -11.47 4.81
N LEU A 60 -14.29 -12.17 4.18
CA LEU A 60 -14.00 -13.32 3.33
C LEU A 60 -13.13 -12.95 2.11
N VAL A 61 -13.41 -11.80 1.48
CA VAL A 61 -12.60 -11.30 0.35
C VAL A 61 -11.17 -10.98 0.78
N HIS A 62 -10.98 -10.37 1.97
CA HIS A 62 -9.65 -10.01 2.46
C HIS A 62 -8.88 -11.19 3.04
N GLN A 63 -9.55 -12.24 3.52
CA GLN A 63 -8.90 -13.52 3.88
C GLN A 63 -8.28 -14.24 2.67
N SER A 64 -8.54 -13.79 1.43
CA SER A 64 -7.85 -14.26 0.23
C SER A 64 -6.35 -13.93 0.21
N SER A 65 -5.89 -12.98 1.03
CA SER A 65 -4.47 -12.75 1.28
C SER A 65 -3.89 -13.91 2.09
N PHE A 66 -3.09 -14.77 1.49
CA PHE A 66 -2.64 -16.02 2.10
C PHE A 66 -1.11 -16.14 2.24
N LYS A 67 -0.34 -15.35 1.51
CA LYS A 67 1.12 -15.35 1.58
C LYS A 67 1.70 -13.93 1.56
N MET A 68 2.92 -13.78 2.06
CA MET A 68 3.72 -12.57 1.89
C MET A 68 4.15 -12.43 0.42
N ALA A 69 4.40 -11.21 -0.02
CA ALA A 69 4.85 -10.92 -1.38
C ALA A 69 6.20 -11.60 -1.67
N ASP A 70 6.39 -12.03 -2.92
CA ASP A 70 7.68 -12.56 -3.37
C ASP A 70 8.70 -11.40 -3.36
N GLY A 71 9.84 -11.58 -2.66
CA GLY A 71 10.82 -10.52 -2.40
C GLY A 71 10.70 -9.91 -0.99
N PHE A 72 9.84 -10.43 -0.13
CA PHE A 72 9.76 -9.95 1.25
C PHE A 72 11.06 -10.22 2.03
N SER A 73 11.73 -11.35 1.80
CA SER A 73 13.07 -11.64 2.35
C SER A 73 14.14 -10.66 1.85
N ASP A 74 13.99 -10.14 0.63
CA ASP A 74 14.90 -9.13 0.09
C ASP A 74 14.70 -7.79 0.83
N LEU A 75 13.43 -7.47 1.21
CA LEU A 75 13.13 -6.32 2.05
C LEU A 75 13.72 -6.46 3.46
N GLU A 76 13.65 -7.66 4.07
CA GLU A 76 14.28 -7.94 5.36
C GLU A 76 15.80 -7.70 5.30
N ASN A 77 16.47 -8.24 4.28
CA ASN A 77 17.89 -8.01 4.05
C ASN A 77 18.22 -6.54 3.80
N PHE A 78 17.39 -5.84 3.02
CA PHE A 78 17.55 -4.41 2.78
C PHE A 78 17.45 -3.61 4.09
N ALA A 79 16.46 -3.89 4.94
CA ALA A 79 16.26 -3.22 6.21
C ALA A 79 17.44 -3.43 7.16
N HIS A 80 17.98 -4.65 7.25
CA HIS A 80 19.12 -4.95 8.12
C HIS A 80 20.44 -4.31 7.67
N ASN A 81 20.59 -4.07 6.37
CA ASN A 81 21.83 -3.54 5.79
C ASN A 81 21.82 -2.02 5.59
N ASN A 82 20.72 -1.35 5.87
CA ASN A 82 20.57 0.08 5.62
C ASN A 82 19.93 0.79 6.84
N GLN A 83 20.31 2.05 7.03
CA GLN A 83 19.65 2.92 8.02
C GLN A 83 18.37 3.49 7.42
N VAL A 84 17.26 2.77 7.58
CA VAL A 84 15.95 3.12 7.04
C VAL A 84 14.87 2.92 8.09
N GLU A 85 13.82 3.72 8.02
CA GLU A 85 12.58 3.54 8.79
C GLU A 85 11.50 2.97 7.86
N LEU A 86 11.13 1.70 8.06
CA LEU A 86 10.07 1.07 7.29
C LEU A 86 8.74 1.16 8.06
N ASN A 87 7.69 1.55 7.37
CA ASN A 87 6.38 1.77 7.97
C ASN A 87 5.30 1.01 7.19
N ILE A 88 4.39 0.35 7.89
CA ILE A 88 3.18 -0.23 7.28
C ILE A 88 2.04 0.78 7.44
N VAL A 89 1.33 1.07 6.35
CA VAL A 89 0.14 1.93 6.34
C VAL A 89 -0.98 1.18 5.63
N SER A 90 -1.89 0.56 6.39
CA SER A 90 -2.99 -0.24 5.87
C SER A 90 -4.33 0.45 6.07
N ALA A 91 -5.03 0.72 4.99
CA ALA A 91 -6.38 1.33 5.03
C ALA A 91 -7.51 0.31 5.21
N ARG A 92 -7.22 -0.88 5.72
CA ARG A 92 -8.23 -1.87 6.08
C ARG A 92 -9.19 -1.29 7.12
N PHE A 93 -10.47 -1.46 6.88
CA PHE A 93 -11.52 -1.01 7.82
C PHE A 93 -11.51 -1.80 9.14
N SER A 94 -12.11 -1.23 10.17
CA SER A 94 -12.16 -1.77 11.55
C SER A 94 -12.72 -3.20 11.61
N CYS A 95 -13.64 -3.58 10.73
CA CYS A 95 -14.18 -4.94 10.64
C CYS A 95 -13.12 -6.00 10.30
N LEU A 96 -11.95 -5.61 9.77
CA LEU A 96 -10.80 -6.48 9.46
C LEU A 96 -9.73 -6.47 10.54
N GLN A 97 -9.93 -5.77 11.66
CA GLN A 97 -8.89 -5.53 12.67
C GLN A 97 -8.22 -6.81 13.18
N ALA A 98 -9.00 -7.88 13.42
CA ALA A 98 -8.45 -9.14 13.91
C ALA A 98 -7.49 -9.79 12.90
N ASP A 99 -7.87 -9.81 11.62
CA ASP A 99 -7.03 -10.34 10.55
C ASP A 99 -5.81 -9.44 10.31
N THR A 100 -5.99 -8.12 10.35
CA THR A 100 -4.90 -7.14 10.25
C THR A 100 -3.84 -7.37 11.32
N ARG A 101 -4.24 -7.49 12.58
CA ARG A 101 -3.31 -7.76 13.70
C ARG A 101 -2.55 -9.08 13.54
N LYS A 102 -3.22 -10.12 13.01
CA LYS A 102 -2.59 -11.41 12.72
C LYS A 102 -1.49 -11.25 11.65
N TRP A 103 -1.78 -10.53 10.57
CA TRP A 103 -0.80 -10.28 9.52
C TRP A 103 0.33 -9.38 9.96
N LEU A 104 0.06 -8.32 10.72
CA LEU A 104 1.12 -7.45 11.27
C LEU A 104 2.12 -8.22 12.12
N LYS A 105 1.65 -9.15 12.98
CA LYS A 105 2.55 -10.03 13.75
C LYS A 105 3.44 -10.91 12.87
N ARG A 106 2.94 -11.34 11.70
CA ARG A 106 3.72 -12.17 10.77
C ARG A 106 4.70 -11.33 9.96
N LEU A 107 4.27 -10.18 9.43
CA LEU A 107 5.08 -9.26 8.64
C LEU A 107 6.22 -8.66 9.47
N ASN A 108 5.96 -8.32 10.74
CA ASN A 108 6.97 -7.71 11.60
C ASN A 108 7.67 -8.73 12.53
N ARG A 109 7.73 -9.99 12.14
CA ARG A 109 8.41 -11.05 12.94
C ARG A 109 9.88 -10.74 13.15
N GLN A 110 10.56 -10.17 12.16
CA GLN A 110 11.97 -9.76 12.22
C GLN A 110 12.15 -8.32 12.74
N GLN A 111 11.08 -7.68 13.21
CA GLN A 111 11.09 -6.32 13.75
C GLN A 111 11.70 -5.27 12.80
N ILE A 112 11.51 -5.46 11.49
CA ILE A 112 12.04 -4.54 10.47
C ILE A 112 11.18 -3.28 10.30
N PHE A 113 9.92 -3.29 10.74
CA PHE A 113 9.04 -2.12 10.63
C PHE A 113 9.06 -1.29 11.91
N THR A 114 9.36 -0.02 11.75
CA THR A 114 9.37 1.00 12.81
C THR A 114 7.98 1.27 13.34
N SER A 115 6.97 1.32 12.43
CA SER A 115 5.57 1.49 12.80
C SER A 115 4.62 0.67 11.93
N CYS A 116 3.45 0.36 12.51
CA CYS A 116 2.36 -0.32 11.84
C CYS A 116 1.07 0.47 12.10
N ASN A 117 0.58 1.14 11.06
CA ASN A 117 -0.54 2.07 11.14
C ASN A 117 -1.73 1.48 10.38
N PHE A 118 -2.89 1.49 10.98
CA PHE A 118 -4.11 0.97 10.40
C PHE A 118 -5.31 1.88 10.65
N ASN A 119 -6.30 1.78 9.77
CA ASN A 119 -7.45 2.67 9.72
C ASN A 119 -8.52 2.28 10.73
N ASP A 120 -8.36 2.69 11.99
CA ASP A 120 -9.28 2.38 13.09
C ASP A 120 -10.60 3.16 13.02
N LEU A 121 -10.58 4.31 12.36
CA LEU A 121 -11.70 5.24 12.29
C LEU A 121 -12.53 5.08 11.02
N ASP A 122 -12.24 4.05 10.23
CA ASP A 122 -12.93 3.77 8.97
C ASP A 122 -12.95 4.96 7.99
N GLU A 123 -11.86 5.76 7.99
CA GLU A 123 -11.65 6.84 7.03
C GLU A 123 -11.62 6.31 5.59
N GLN A 124 -11.91 7.17 4.63
CA GLN A 124 -11.70 6.82 3.22
C GLN A 124 -10.23 6.47 2.96
N PRO A 125 -9.92 5.34 2.28
CA PRO A 125 -8.56 4.83 2.14
C PRO A 125 -7.53 5.83 1.65
N HIS A 126 -7.88 6.64 0.66
CA HIS A 126 -6.98 7.65 0.10
C HIS A 126 -6.70 8.81 1.07
N LEU A 127 -7.71 9.22 1.87
CA LEU A 127 -7.55 10.28 2.87
C LEU A 127 -6.70 9.80 4.04
N PHE A 128 -6.99 8.60 4.56
CA PHE A 128 -6.18 7.96 5.60
C PHE A 128 -4.70 7.87 5.20
N LYS A 129 -4.43 7.34 3.99
CA LYS A 129 -3.06 7.19 3.49
C LYS A 129 -2.37 8.53 3.30
N ALA A 130 -3.05 9.54 2.75
CA ALA A 130 -2.50 10.89 2.61
C ALA A 130 -2.09 11.47 3.97
N ARG A 131 -2.97 11.39 4.97
CA ARG A 131 -2.68 11.83 6.34
C ARG A 131 -1.49 11.09 6.95
N MET A 132 -1.43 9.76 6.83
CA MET A 132 -0.33 8.97 7.39
C MET A 132 1.02 9.26 6.71
N ILE A 133 1.04 9.50 5.41
CA ILE A 133 2.24 9.91 4.67
C ILE A 133 2.81 11.19 5.27
N ASP A 134 1.96 12.20 5.54
CA ASP A 134 2.37 13.47 6.12
C ASP A 134 2.84 13.32 7.57
N GLU A 135 2.09 12.59 8.40
CA GLU A 135 2.42 12.36 9.82
C GLU A 135 3.75 11.63 10.00
N LEU A 136 4.00 10.59 9.17
CA LEU A 136 5.22 9.79 9.20
C LEU A 136 6.36 10.45 8.40
N LYS A 137 6.08 11.53 7.66
CA LYS A 137 7.05 12.25 6.81
C LYS A 137 7.77 11.28 5.87
N LEU A 138 6.99 10.47 5.14
CA LEU A 138 7.54 9.45 4.27
C LEU A 138 8.23 10.07 3.06
N ASP A 139 9.40 9.54 2.71
CA ASP A 139 10.11 9.88 1.48
C ASP A 139 9.55 9.08 0.29
N TYR A 140 9.15 7.82 0.55
CA TYR A 140 8.58 6.90 -0.44
C TYR A 140 7.33 6.22 0.12
N PHE A 141 6.33 6.05 -0.72
CA PHE A 141 5.15 5.25 -0.39
C PHE A 141 4.78 4.30 -1.52
N VAL A 142 4.69 3.00 -1.21
CA VAL A 142 4.40 1.93 -2.18
C VAL A 142 2.94 1.50 -2.06
N GLU A 143 2.22 1.56 -3.18
CA GLU A 143 0.78 1.34 -3.29
C GLU A 143 0.44 0.50 -4.51
N ASP A 144 -0.56 -0.38 -4.45
CA ASP A 144 -1.01 -1.19 -5.58
C ASP A 144 -2.28 -0.66 -6.28
N ASN A 145 -3.09 0.12 -5.59
CA ASN A 145 -4.32 0.66 -6.13
C ASN A 145 -4.06 1.96 -6.92
N PHE A 146 -4.22 1.91 -8.24
CA PHE A 146 -3.93 3.06 -9.10
C PHE A 146 -4.77 4.31 -8.77
N ASP A 147 -6.04 4.16 -8.37
CA ASP A 147 -6.87 5.30 -7.99
C ASP A 147 -6.30 6.04 -6.76
N VAL A 148 -5.77 5.28 -5.79
CA VAL A 148 -5.08 5.82 -4.61
C VAL A 148 -3.74 6.45 -5.00
N VAL A 149 -2.93 5.75 -5.83
CA VAL A 149 -1.66 6.27 -6.35
C VAL A 149 -1.87 7.61 -7.03
N HIS A 150 -2.85 7.69 -7.94
CA HIS A 150 -3.16 8.93 -8.66
C HIS A 150 -3.54 10.07 -7.74
N TYR A 151 -4.42 9.80 -6.76
CA TYR A 151 -4.80 10.80 -5.75
C TYR A 151 -3.58 11.27 -4.94
N LEU A 152 -2.82 10.32 -4.38
CA LEU A 152 -1.64 10.64 -3.56
C LEU A 152 -0.60 11.45 -4.34
N ALA A 153 -0.35 11.11 -5.61
CA ALA A 153 0.57 11.84 -6.46
C ALA A 153 0.14 13.29 -6.72
N THR A 154 -1.16 13.61 -6.59
CA THR A 154 -1.65 14.99 -6.74
C THR A 154 -1.54 15.81 -5.45
N VAL A 155 -1.63 15.17 -4.27
CA VAL A 155 -1.67 15.87 -2.98
C VAL A 155 -0.33 15.82 -2.23
N GLN A 156 0.53 14.86 -2.53
CA GLN A 156 1.83 14.67 -1.86
C GLN A 156 2.97 15.25 -2.71
N ALA A 157 3.42 16.46 -2.36
CA ALA A 157 4.47 17.15 -3.13
C ALA A 157 5.91 16.69 -2.79
N LYS A 158 6.10 16.06 -1.62
CA LYS A 158 7.43 15.71 -1.09
C LYS A 158 7.72 14.21 -1.09
N THR A 159 6.69 13.38 -1.17
CA THR A 159 6.79 11.93 -1.11
C THR A 159 6.71 11.35 -2.52
N GLU A 160 7.64 10.51 -2.90
CA GLU A 160 7.53 9.75 -4.13
C GLU A 160 6.53 8.62 -3.97
N ILE A 161 5.45 8.64 -4.74
CA ILE A 161 4.45 7.59 -4.74
C ILE A 161 4.84 6.54 -5.78
N TRP A 162 5.13 5.33 -5.30
CA TRP A 162 5.55 4.19 -6.11
C TRP A 162 4.39 3.24 -6.35
N TRP A 163 4.13 2.95 -7.61
CA TRP A 163 3.02 2.09 -7.99
C TRP A 163 3.45 0.66 -8.28
N LEU A 164 2.97 -0.29 -7.49
CA LEU A 164 3.10 -1.71 -7.77
C LEU A 164 1.93 -2.15 -8.65
N SER A 165 2.11 -2.10 -9.97
CA SER A 165 1.07 -2.39 -10.96
C SER A 165 0.72 -3.87 -11.02
N ASN A 166 -0.46 -4.18 -11.54
CA ASN A 166 -0.85 -5.54 -11.90
C ASN A 166 -0.77 -5.77 -13.42
N ILE A 167 -0.91 -7.02 -13.84
CA ILE A 167 -0.77 -7.41 -15.26
C ILE A 167 -1.79 -6.74 -16.18
N LEU A 168 -2.97 -6.38 -15.67
CA LEU A 168 -4.03 -5.74 -16.45
C LEU A 168 -3.78 -4.25 -16.67
N ASP A 169 -2.96 -3.62 -15.84
CA ASP A 169 -2.69 -2.17 -15.85
C ASP A 169 -1.37 -1.82 -16.53
N GLN A 170 -0.77 -2.76 -17.27
CA GLN A 170 0.53 -2.55 -17.93
C GLN A 170 0.51 -1.41 -18.95
N HIS A 171 -0.65 -1.13 -19.56
CA HIS A 171 -0.83 -0.06 -20.54
C HIS A 171 -0.83 1.35 -19.94
N ILE A 172 -1.00 1.48 -18.62
CA ILE A 172 -1.03 2.79 -17.94
C ILE A 172 0.41 3.25 -17.73
N ALA A 173 0.76 4.41 -18.25
CA ALA A 173 2.04 5.04 -18.02
C ALA A 173 2.07 5.73 -16.64
N TYR A 174 3.11 5.44 -15.85
CA TYR A 174 3.36 6.11 -14.58
C TYR A 174 4.88 6.14 -14.31
N PRO A 175 5.46 7.26 -13.81
CA PRO A 175 6.91 7.41 -13.67
C PRO A 175 7.57 6.36 -12.78
N HIS A 176 6.99 6.09 -11.61
CA HIS A 176 7.51 5.17 -10.60
C HIS A 176 6.67 3.88 -10.55
N LYS A 177 6.59 3.19 -11.70
CA LYS A 177 5.81 1.97 -11.88
C LYS A 177 6.70 0.73 -11.80
N PHE A 178 6.28 -0.24 -11.00
CA PHE A 178 6.93 -1.53 -10.83
C PHE A 178 5.97 -2.67 -11.13
N VAL A 179 6.48 -3.78 -11.65
CA VAL A 179 5.68 -4.95 -12.01
C VAL A 179 5.57 -5.94 -10.86
N ASN A 180 6.60 -6.01 -10.02
CA ASN A 180 6.65 -6.90 -8.86
C ASN A 180 7.39 -6.27 -7.69
N PHE A 181 7.19 -6.83 -6.50
CA PHE A 181 7.74 -6.28 -5.28
C PHE A 181 9.28 -6.39 -5.19
N LYS A 182 9.89 -7.38 -5.87
CA LYS A 182 11.36 -7.48 -5.94
C LYS A 182 11.99 -6.28 -6.64
N GLU A 183 11.34 -5.79 -7.71
CA GLU A 183 11.80 -4.58 -8.40
C GLU A 183 11.73 -3.34 -7.50
N VAL A 184 10.67 -3.22 -6.68
CA VAL A 184 10.56 -2.16 -5.67
C VAL A 184 11.74 -2.20 -4.72
N VAL A 185 12.05 -3.37 -4.14
CA VAL A 185 13.17 -3.52 -3.19
C VAL A 185 14.52 -3.25 -3.86
N ALA A 186 14.69 -3.71 -5.10
CA ALA A 186 15.91 -3.43 -5.87
C ALA A 186 16.10 -1.92 -6.12
N ALA A 187 15.04 -1.21 -6.48
CA ALA A 187 15.08 0.24 -6.68
C ALA A 187 15.38 0.99 -5.37
N LEU A 188 14.79 0.57 -4.23
CA LEU A 188 15.11 1.12 -2.91
C LEU A 188 16.61 0.97 -2.56
N SER A 189 17.21 -0.13 -2.99
CA SER A 189 18.64 -0.42 -2.74
C SER A 189 19.57 0.42 -3.60
N GLN A 190 19.12 0.90 -4.76
CA GLN A 190 19.90 1.72 -5.69
C GLN A 190 19.82 3.22 -5.36
N ASN A 191 18.73 3.68 -4.80
CA ASN A 191 18.55 5.06 -4.35
C ASN A 191 19.25 5.24 -3.00
N LYS A 192 20.57 5.56 -3.05
CA LYS A 192 21.41 5.83 -1.87
C LYS A 192 21.47 7.31 -1.55
#